data_6e4e7f83486f3b3add777ca528eb7883
#
_entry.id   6e4e7f83486f3b3add777ca528eb7883
#
_cell.length_a   1.000
_cell.length_b   1.000
_cell.length_c   1.000
_cell.angle_alpha   90.00
_cell.angle_beta   90.00
_cell.angle_gamma   90.00
#
_symmetry.space_group_name_H-M   'P 1'
#
loop_
_entity.id
_entity.type
_entity.pdbx_description
1 polymer ?
#
loop_
_entity_poly.entity_id
_entity_poly.type
_entity_poly.pdbx_seq_one_letter_code
_entity_poly.pdbx_strand_id
1 'polypeptide(L)'
;DEHHTIEDTAIALGEAFARALGDKRGMGRYGFSLPMDDCLCRVALDFGGRPWLVWNATFHREKIGDMPTEMFYHFFKSFSDAARMNLNIQAEGTNEHHKIEGIFKALARALRMAVKRDITDRELPSTKGVL
;
A
#
# COMPACT_ATOMS: atom_id res chain seq x y z
N ASP A 1 0.13 21.81 8.85
CA ASP A 1 0.28 21.92 7.39
C ASP A 1 -0.07 20.58 6.73
N GLU A 2 -0.04 20.55 5.42
CA GLU A 2 -0.38 19.35 4.66
C GLU A 2 0.58 18.19 4.90
N HIS A 3 1.84 18.43 5.24
CA HIS A 3 2.80 17.38 5.58
C HIS A 3 2.31 16.52 6.74
N HIS A 4 2.04 17.15 7.88
CA HIS A 4 1.53 16.44 9.06
C HIS A 4 0.16 15.79 8.81
N THR A 5 -0.73 16.49 8.11
CA THR A 5 -2.05 15.95 7.79
C THR A 5 -1.96 14.67 6.97
N ILE A 6 -1.10 14.65 5.96
CA ILE A 6 -0.91 13.48 5.08
C ILE A 6 -0.22 12.34 5.82
N GLU A 7 0.86 12.64 6.55
CA GLU A 7 1.61 11.65 7.32
C GLU A 7 0.76 11.02 8.42
N ASP A 8 0.10 11.82 9.24
CA ASP A 8 -0.75 11.34 10.34
C ASP A 8 -1.94 10.54 9.83
N THR A 9 -2.53 10.94 8.70
CA THR A 9 -3.58 10.16 8.04
C THR A 9 -3.08 8.79 7.62
N ALA A 10 -1.88 8.73 7.02
CA ALA A 10 -1.27 7.47 6.61
C ALA A 10 -0.96 6.56 7.81
N ILE A 11 -0.43 7.12 8.88
CA ILE A 11 -0.15 6.38 10.12
C ILE A 11 -1.44 5.83 10.73
N ALA A 12 -2.46 6.68 10.90
CA ALA A 12 -3.75 6.28 11.47
C ALA A 12 -4.42 5.17 10.63
N LEU A 13 -4.39 5.30 9.30
CA LEU A 13 -4.90 4.28 8.40
C LEU A 13 -4.13 2.96 8.51
N GLY A 14 -2.81 3.02 8.55
CA GLY A 14 -1.96 1.83 8.71
C GLY A 14 -2.19 1.11 10.04
N GLU A 15 -2.29 1.84 11.14
CA GLU A 15 -2.61 1.29 12.45
C GLU A 15 -4.01 0.65 12.48
N ALA A 16 -5.00 1.29 11.83
CA ALA A 16 -6.34 0.74 11.71
C ALA A 16 -6.32 -0.60 10.95
N PHE A 17 -5.56 -0.71 9.86
CA PHE A 17 -5.34 -1.98 9.15
C PHE A 17 -4.69 -3.02 10.05
N ALA A 18 -3.60 -2.69 10.75
CA ALA A 18 -2.91 -3.62 11.61
C ALA A 18 -3.84 -4.18 12.70
N ARG A 19 -4.68 -3.34 13.31
CA ARG A 19 -5.67 -3.76 14.31
C ARG A 19 -6.78 -4.63 13.69
N ALA A 20 -7.31 -4.22 12.55
CA ALA A 20 -8.39 -4.93 11.88
C ALA A 20 -7.98 -6.32 11.38
N LEU A 21 -6.72 -6.50 10.98
CA LEU A 21 -6.19 -7.79 10.51
C LEU A 21 -6.08 -8.82 11.65
N GLY A 22 -5.84 -8.36 12.87
CA GLY A 22 -5.75 -9.23 14.04
C GLY A 22 -4.70 -10.33 13.89
N ASP A 23 -5.07 -11.58 14.14
CA ASP A 23 -4.17 -12.74 14.11
C ASP A 23 -3.80 -13.24 12.71
N LYS A 24 -4.42 -12.70 11.68
CA LYS A 24 -4.17 -13.00 10.26
C LYS A 24 -4.43 -14.45 9.82
N ARG A 25 -5.09 -15.28 10.63
CA ARG A 25 -5.44 -16.66 10.24
C ARG A 25 -6.44 -16.66 9.09
N GLY A 26 -6.25 -17.58 8.14
CA GLY A 26 -7.08 -17.71 6.94
C GLY A 26 -6.99 -16.54 5.97
N MET A 27 -6.06 -15.62 6.19
CA MET A 27 -5.88 -14.43 5.35
C MET A 27 -5.00 -14.74 4.14
N GLY A 28 -5.29 -14.12 2.99
CA GLY A 28 -4.49 -14.27 1.78
C GLY A 28 -3.06 -13.76 1.91
N ARG A 29 -2.81 -12.80 2.79
CA ARG A 29 -1.52 -12.20 3.12
C ARG A 29 -0.90 -11.36 1.99
N TYR A 30 -0.91 -11.84 0.76
CA TYR A 30 -0.29 -11.22 -0.41
C TYR A 30 -1.32 -10.61 -1.35
N GLY A 31 -0.92 -9.56 -2.07
CA GLY A 31 -1.75 -8.95 -3.09
C GLY A 31 -0.93 -8.25 -4.17
N PHE A 32 -1.50 -8.17 -5.36
CA PHE A 32 -0.89 -7.61 -6.57
C PHE A 32 -1.89 -6.81 -7.37
N SER A 33 -1.42 -5.81 -8.13
CA SER A 33 -2.24 -5.11 -9.11
C SER A 33 -1.43 -4.38 -10.17
N LEU A 34 -2.09 -4.08 -11.28
CA LEU A 34 -1.56 -3.55 -12.54
C LEU A 34 -2.47 -2.42 -13.11
N PRO A 35 -2.46 -2.05 -14.34
CA PRO A 35 -2.34 -0.76 -15.00
C PRO A 35 -3.47 0.28 -14.79
N MET A 36 -3.20 1.54 -15.22
CA MET A 36 -4.21 2.60 -15.41
C MET A 36 -3.89 3.47 -16.62
N ASP A 37 -4.76 3.43 -17.65
CA ASP A 37 -4.66 4.20 -18.90
C ASP A 37 -3.23 4.17 -19.50
N ASP A 38 -2.60 5.33 -19.65
CA ASP A 38 -1.22 5.47 -20.12
C ASP A 38 -0.17 5.02 -19.10
N CYS A 39 -0.60 4.74 -17.85
CA CYS A 39 0.28 4.37 -16.77
C CYS A 39 0.22 2.88 -16.46
N LEU A 40 1.38 2.31 -16.20
CA LEU A 40 1.53 0.98 -15.65
C LEU A 40 1.91 1.09 -14.19
N CYS A 41 0.98 0.77 -13.29
CA CYS A 41 1.19 0.83 -11.85
C CYS A 41 1.20 -0.59 -11.29
N ARG A 42 2.33 -1.02 -10.76
CA ARG A 42 2.48 -2.32 -10.12
C ARG A 42 2.57 -2.12 -8.63
N VAL A 43 1.67 -2.75 -7.90
CA VAL A 43 1.72 -2.80 -6.44
C VAL A 43 1.72 -4.24 -6.01
N ALA A 44 2.69 -4.60 -5.20
CA ALA A 44 2.77 -5.89 -4.52
C ALA A 44 2.93 -5.65 -3.02
N LEU A 45 2.23 -6.41 -2.20
CA LEU A 45 2.31 -6.27 -0.75
C LEU A 45 2.30 -7.62 -0.04
N ASP A 46 2.87 -7.61 1.17
CA ASP A 46 2.92 -8.74 2.08
C ASP A 46 2.70 -8.26 3.51
N PHE A 47 1.63 -8.72 4.14
CA PHE A 47 1.36 -8.48 5.56
C PHE A 47 2.18 -9.38 6.50
N GLY A 48 3.45 -9.55 6.18
CA GLY A 48 4.39 -10.40 6.93
C GLY A 48 4.88 -9.82 8.26
N GLY A 49 4.34 -8.70 8.73
CA GLY A 49 4.68 -8.09 10.02
C GLY A 49 5.96 -7.27 10.01
N ARG A 50 6.70 -7.23 8.92
CA ARG A 50 7.94 -6.46 8.76
C ARG A 50 7.74 -5.34 7.74
N PRO A 51 7.71 -4.08 8.19
CA PRO A 51 7.50 -2.95 7.29
C PRO A 51 8.72 -2.75 6.38
N TRP A 52 8.46 -2.53 5.10
CA TRP A 52 9.47 -2.13 4.14
C TRP A 52 8.79 -1.51 2.92
N LEU A 53 9.19 -0.31 2.53
CA LEU A 53 8.72 0.30 1.31
C LEU A 53 9.81 0.27 0.23
N VAL A 54 9.46 -0.27 -0.93
CA VAL A 54 10.18 -0.04 -2.19
C VAL A 54 9.33 0.91 -3.04
N TRP A 55 9.87 2.06 -3.35
CA TRP A 55 9.22 3.11 -4.12
C TRP A 55 9.99 3.38 -5.41
N ASN A 56 9.38 3.06 -6.53
CA ASN A 56 9.91 3.30 -7.86
C ASN A 56 8.86 4.03 -8.71
N ALA A 57 8.63 5.29 -8.38
CA ALA A 57 7.75 6.19 -9.09
C ALA A 57 8.31 7.61 -9.04
N THR A 58 8.43 8.24 -10.20
CA THR A 58 8.99 9.59 -10.31
C THR A 58 7.89 10.57 -10.68
N PHE A 59 7.89 11.70 -9.99
CA PHE A 59 7.00 12.84 -10.23
C PHE A 59 7.85 14.07 -10.46
N HIS A 60 7.52 14.87 -11.48
CA HIS A 60 8.22 16.11 -11.84
C HIS A 60 7.40 17.35 -11.50
N ARG A 61 6.09 17.23 -11.43
CA ARG A 61 5.20 18.31 -11.00
C ARG A 61 5.35 18.53 -9.51
N GLU A 62 5.33 19.79 -9.09
CA GLU A 62 5.37 20.16 -7.67
C GLU A 62 4.11 19.69 -6.93
N LYS A 63 2.96 19.83 -7.58
CA LYS A 63 1.65 19.43 -7.03
C LYS A 63 0.80 18.74 -8.08
N ILE A 64 -0.08 17.84 -7.60
CA ILE A 64 -1.19 17.30 -8.36
C ILE A 64 -2.46 17.59 -7.57
N GLY A 65 -3.33 18.43 -8.15
CA GLY A 65 -4.35 19.10 -7.35
C GLY A 65 -3.67 19.95 -6.27
N ASP A 66 -4.13 19.85 -5.06
CA ASP A 66 -3.57 20.56 -3.90
C ASP A 66 -2.48 19.77 -3.17
N MET A 67 -2.26 18.50 -3.56
CA MET A 67 -1.31 17.63 -2.87
C MET A 67 0.12 17.78 -3.43
N PRO A 68 1.10 18.14 -2.60
CA PRO A 68 2.51 18.12 -2.98
C PRO A 68 2.97 16.72 -3.37
N THR A 69 3.67 16.58 -4.48
CA THR A 69 4.08 15.25 -4.98
C THR A 69 5.11 14.56 -4.10
N GLU A 70 5.93 15.32 -3.39
CA GLU A 70 6.88 14.78 -2.41
C GLU A 70 6.16 14.00 -1.27
N MET A 71 4.90 14.35 -0.99
CA MET A 71 4.11 13.70 0.06
C MET A 71 3.57 12.33 -0.34
N PHE A 72 3.62 11.96 -1.60
CA PHE A 72 3.22 10.60 -2.03
C PHE A 72 4.12 9.55 -1.40
N TYR A 73 5.43 9.71 -1.50
CA TYR A 73 6.38 8.81 -0.83
C TYR A 73 6.13 8.74 0.69
N HIS A 74 6.00 9.90 1.34
CA HIS A 74 5.76 9.96 2.78
C HIS A 74 4.48 9.25 3.20
N PHE A 75 3.39 9.43 2.43
CA PHE A 75 2.14 8.73 2.69
C PHE A 75 2.33 7.20 2.68
N PHE A 76 2.91 6.67 1.60
CA PHE A 76 3.07 5.21 1.48
C PHE A 76 4.10 4.65 2.45
N LYS A 77 5.14 5.42 2.79
CA LYS A 77 6.13 5.05 3.82
C LYS A 77 5.46 4.92 5.19
N SER A 78 4.76 5.95 5.63
CA SER A 78 4.07 5.97 6.91
C SER A 78 2.98 4.90 6.99
N PHE A 79 2.22 4.72 5.90
CA PHE A 79 1.20 3.68 5.82
C PHE A 79 1.81 2.27 5.90
N SER A 80 2.86 1.99 5.15
CA SER A 80 3.58 0.70 5.16
C SER A 80 4.12 0.38 6.55
N ASP A 81 4.73 1.35 7.21
CA ASP A 81 5.29 1.19 8.55
C ASP A 81 4.20 0.89 9.58
N ALA A 82 3.15 1.71 9.61
CA ALA A 82 2.06 1.57 10.58
C ALA A 82 1.22 0.31 10.36
N ALA A 83 0.99 -0.09 9.11
CA ALA A 83 0.32 -1.34 8.77
C ALA A 83 1.22 -2.58 8.94
N ARG A 84 2.50 -2.39 9.20
CA ARG A 84 3.51 -3.46 9.35
C ARG A 84 3.55 -4.38 8.15
N MET A 85 3.50 -3.80 6.96
CA MET A 85 3.54 -4.52 5.69
C MET A 85 4.76 -4.19 4.86
N ASN A 86 5.22 -5.16 4.09
CA ASN A 86 6.12 -4.93 2.98
C ASN A 86 5.30 -4.43 1.80
N LEU A 87 5.69 -3.31 1.22
CA LEU A 87 4.98 -2.66 0.12
C LEU A 87 5.96 -2.30 -0.99
N ASN A 88 5.71 -2.81 -2.17
CA ASN A 88 6.51 -2.55 -3.35
C ASN A 88 5.65 -1.84 -4.40
N ILE A 89 6.02 -0.62 -4.76
CA ILE A 89 5.30 0.22 -5.72
C ILE A 89 6.23 0.58 -6.86
N GLN A 90 5.78 0.32 -8.07
CA GLN A 90 6.39 0.77 -9.31
C GLN A 90 5.33 1.42 -10.19
N ALA A 91 5.63 2.60 -10.75
CA ALA A 91 4.74 3.27 -11.68
C ALA A 91 5.52 3.94 -12.81
N GLU A 92 5.05 3.69 -14.02
CA GLU A 92 5.56 4.26 -15.27
C GLU A 92 4.41 4.92 -16.01
N GLY A 93 4.65 5.94 -16.76
CA GLY A 93 3.68 6.67 -17.56
C GLY A 93 3.99 8.15 -17.63
N THR A 94 3.23 8.89 -18.44
CA THR A 94 3.48 10.31 -18.73
C THR A 94 2.57 11.24 -17.94
N ASN A 95 1.30 10.88 -17.78
CA ASN A 95 0.36 11.68 -17.02
C ASN A 95 0.49 11.39 -15.52
N GLU A 96 1.02 12.35 -14.78
CA GLU A 96 1.32 12.17 -13.36
C GLU A 96 0.06 12.08 -12.47
N HIS A 97 -1.07 12.66 -12.90
CA HIS A 97 -2.35 12.47 -12.24
C HIS A 97 -2.79 10.99 -12.38
N HIS A 98 -2.77 10.44 -13.60
CA HIS A 98 -3.06 9.02 -13.84
C HIS A 98 -2.10 8.12 -13.06
N LYS A 99 -0.84 8.51 -12.99
CA LYS A 99 0.19 7.75 -12.26
C LYS A 99 -0.14 7.61 -10.78
N ILE A 100 -0.44 8.71 -10.08
CA ILE A 100 -0.76 8.62 -8.65
C ILE A 100 -2.14 8.00 -8.39
N GLU A 101 -3.13 8.32 -9.22
CA GLU A 101 -4.44 7.68 -9.14
C GLU A 101 -4.33 6.18 -9.36
N GLY A 102 -3.54 5.76 -10.36
CA GLY A 102 -3.25 4.36 -10.64
C GLY A 102 -2.58 3.64 -9.48
N ILE A 103 -1.62 4.29 -8.80
CA ILE A 103 -0.98 3.73 -7.61
C ILE A 103 -2.00 3.49 -6.49
N PHE A 104 -2.86 4.46 -6.18
CA PHE A 104 -3.89 4.29 -5.15
C PHE A 104 -4.91 3.21 -5.51
N LYS A 105 -5.35 3.15 -6.76
CA LYS A 105 -6.25 2.09 -7.24
C LYS A 105 -5.59 0.71 -7.18
N ALA A 106 -4.34 0.61 -7.60
CA ALA A 106 -3.56 -0.61 -7.55
C ALA A 106 -3.36 -1.09 -6.11
N LEU A 107 -3.02 -0.17 -5.19
CA LEU A 107 -2.93 -0.48 -3.77
C LEU A 107 -4.25 -1.01 -3.21
N ALA A 108 -5.36 -0.34 -3.49
CA ALA A 108 -6.68 -0.76 -3.01
C ALA A 108 -7.06 -2.17 -3.50
N ARG A 109 -6.73 -2.49 -4.75
CA ARG A 109 -6.93 -3.84 -5.31
C ARG A 109 -6.04 -4.88 -4.67
N ALA A 110 -4.76 -4.57 -4.48
CA ALA A 110 -3.80 -5.45 -3.82
C ALA A 110 -4.21 -5.70 -2.35
N LEU A 111 -4.63 -4.65 -1.63
CA LEU A 111 -5.16 -4.78 -0.27
C LEU A 111 -6.39 -5.69 -0.23
N ARG A 112 -7.36 -5.49 -1.12
CA ARG A 112 -8.56 -6.32 -1.19
C ARG A 112 -8.23 -7.81 -1.39
N MET A 113 -7.23 -8.10 -2.20
CA MET A 113 -6.75 -9.47 -2.42
C MET A 113 -6.09 -10.03 -1.16
N ALA A 114 -5.21 -9.25 -0.54
CA ALA A 114 -4.42 -9.68 0.61
C ALA A 114 -5.25 -9.91 1.87
N VAL A 115 -6.28 -9.09 2.09
CA VAL A 115 -7.14 -9.18 3.30
C VAL A 115 -8.27 -10.19 3.17
N LYS A 116 -8.47 -10.77 1.97
CA LYS A 116 -9.49 -11.79 1.77
C LYS A 116 -9.21 -12.97 2.71
N ARG A 117 -10.24 -13.39 3.44
CA ARG A 117 -10.16 -14.54 4.34
C ARG A 117 -10.98 -15.70 3.81
N ASP A 118 -10.43 -16.89 3.98
CA ASP A 118 -11.19 -18.13 3.90
C ASP A 118 -11.61 -18.52 5.33
N ILE A 119 -12.91 -18.51 5.58
CA ILE A 119 -13.45 -18.85 6.91
C ILE A 119 -13.27 -20.32 7.27
N THR A 120 -12.97 -21.17 6.30
CA THR A 120 -12.69 -22.59 6.48
C THR A 120 -11.22 -22.88 6.75
N ASP A 121 -10.33 -21.97 6.35
CA ASP A 121 -8.90 -22.03 6.60
C ASP A 121 -8.56 -21.30 7.91
N ARG A 122 -8.00 -22.02 8.87
CA ARG A 122 -7.56 -21.48 10.16
C ARG A 122 -6.06 -21.44 10.32
N GLU A 123 -5.33 -21.78 9.27
CA GLU A 123 -3.88 -21.77 9.33
C GLU A 123 -3.33 -20.34 9.22
N LEU A 124 -2.22 -20.11 9.91
CA LEU A 124 -1.46 -18.90 9.75
C LEU A 124 -0.66 -19.01 8.44
N PRO A 125 -0.78 -18.05 7.49
CA PRO A 125 -0.08 -18.12 6.20
C PRO A 125 1.42 -17.82 6.38
N SER A 126 2.10 -18.64 7.15
CA SER A 126 3.51 -18.49 7.48
C SER A 126 4.17 -19.84 7.75
N THR A 127 5.24 -20.11 7.02
CA THR A 127 6.07 -21.32 7.27
C THR A 127 6.86 -21.26 8.58
N LYS A 128 6.96 -20.06 9.18
CA LYS A 128 7.62 -19.84 10.48
C LYS A 128 6.65 -19.86 11.66
N GLY A 129 5.33 -19.94 11.42
CA GLY A 129 4.31 -19.96 12.45
C GLY A 129 4.07 -18.62 13.16
N VAL A 130 4.67 -17.54 12.66
CA VAL A 130 4.52 -16.16 13.16
C VAL A 130 4.42 -15.17 12.00
N LEU A 131 3.67 -14.08 12.22
CA LEU A 131 3.57 -12.92 11.32
C LEU A 131 3.58 -11.63 12.11
#